data_0376daeb7a79ca789a4dd3bb74098e3b
#
_entry.id   0376daeb7a79ca789a4dd3bb74098e3b
#
_cell.length_a   1.000
_cell.length_b   1.000
_cell.length_c   1.000
_cell.angle_alpha   90.00
_cell.angle_beta   90.00
_cell.angle_gamma   90.00
#
_symmetry.space_group_name_H-M   'P 1'
#
loop_
_entity.id
_entity.type
_entity.pdbx_description
1 polymer ?
#
loop_
_entity_poly.entity_id
_entity_poly.type
_entity_poly.pdbx_seq_one_letter_code
_entity_poly.pdbx_strand_id
1 'polypeptide(L)'
;MGNTATQISGYEKSIFEAHASNGHLITHDIYRRGSGAPVVLLQELPGIGQETLSLADELVNAGFEVVMPHLFGPLGKTSIGGNLVRVMCLRKEFRLMTSDRSSPIADWVRLLCREIRDQRGVKGVGVIGMCLTGNFAIQLIGDDSVLAAVASQPAMPFFKQGELHMSSDDIEQSRNALDVKGPMRVLRFENDPMCTQEKSKCVHRAFNDDGNIRVQEITLPGRGHSVLTLDFVDQSGHPTREALDNVIQYFSSHLSPPI
;
A
#
# COMPACT_ATOMS: atom_id res chain seq x y z
N MET A 1 -30.39 -8.06 -11.81
CA MET A 1 -30.26 -6.68 -11.33
C MET A 1 -28.86 -6.22 -11.71
N GLY A 2 -28.78 -5.28 -12.65
CA GLY A 2 -27.53 -4.84 -13.26
C GLY A 2 -26.61 -4.20 -12.23
N ASN A 3 -25.40 -4.68 -12.18
CA ASN A 3 -24.31 -4.15 -11.35
C ASN A 3 -23.82 -2.85 -12.03
N THR A 4 -24.45 -1.73 -11.70
CA THR A 4 -23.95 -0.42 -12.15
C THR A 4 -22.57 -0.23 -11.53
N ALA A 5 -21.54 -0.31 -12.36
CA ALA A 5 -20.18 0.06 -11.96
C ALA A 5 -20.23 1.50 -11.44
N THR A 6 -19.91 1.69 -10.16
CA THR A 6 -19.87 3.00 -9.54
C THR A 6 -18.68 3.74 -10.14
N GLN A 7 -18.93 4.79 -10.92
CA GLN A 7 -17.88 5.69 -11.38
C GLN A 7 -17.39 6.51 -10.18
N ILE A 8 -16.08 6.56 -9.98
CA ILE A 8 -15.48 7.50 -9.04
C ILE A 8 -15.45 8.86 -9.73
N SER A 9 -16.26 9.80 -9.27
CA SER A 9 -16.29 11.16 -9.82
C SER A 9 -15.00 11.93 -9.49
N GLY A 10 -14.50 12.71 -10.45
CA GLY A 10 -13.33 13.57 -10.24
C GLY A 10 -11.97 12.87 -10.40
N TYR A 11 -11.95 11.62 -10.84
CA TYR A 11 -10.74 10.91 -11.19
C TYR A 11 -10.64 10.67 -12.69
N GLU A 12 -9.45 10.86 -13.24
CA GLU A 12 -9.11 10.38 -14.58
C GLU A 12 -8.96 8.87 -14.55
N LYS A 13 -9.67 8.19 -15.44
CA LYS A 13 -9.60 6.73 -15.58
C LYS A 13 -8.72 6.37 -16.78
N SER A 14 -7.77 5.47 -16.57
CA SER A 14 -6.98 4.81 -17.59
C SER A 14 -6.88 3.31 -17.34
N ILE A 15 -6.21 2.59 -18.22
CA ILE A 15 -5.93 1.17 -18.06
C ILE A 15 -4.40 0.99 -18.07
N PHE A 16 -3.89 0.15 -17.19
CA PHE A 16 -2.50 -0.30 -17.24
C PHE A 16 -2.45 -1.81 -17.38
N GLU A 17 -1.62 -2.26 -18.32
CA GLU A 17 -1.45 -3.66 -18.68
C GLU A 17 0.04 -3.99 -18.66
N ALA A 18 0.41 -5.09 -17.98
CA ALA A 18 1.78 -5.55 -17.91
C ALA A 18 1.85 -7.06 -17.68
N HIS A 19 2.95 -7.68 -18.16
CA HIS A 19 3.26 -9.06 -17.87
C HIS A 19 3.95 -9.18 -16.50
N ALA A 20 3.36 -9.93 -15.59
CA ALA A 20 4.00 -10.30 -14.35
C ALA A 20 5.17 -11.27 -14.60
N SER A 21 6.03 -11.49 -13.60
CA SER A 21 7.22 -12.36 -13.68
C SER A 21 6.91 -13.81 -14.10
N ASN A 22 5.69 -14.27 -13.87
CA ASN A 22 5.21 -15.60 -14.30
C ASN A 22 4.69 -15.63 -15.75
N GLY A 23 4.80 -14.53 -16.51
CA GLY A 23 4.36 -14.38 -17.90
C GLY A 23 2.86 -14.11 -18.07
N HIS A 24 2.07 -14.06 -17.00
CA HIS A 24 0.65 -13.71 -17.09
C HIS A 24 0.47 -12.23 -17.36
N LEU A 25 -0.35 -11.91 -18.35
CA LEU A 25 -0.81 -10.55 -18.61
C LEU A 25 -1.84 -10.16 -17.55
N ILE A 26 -1.58 -9.07 -16.85
CA ILE A 26 -2.47 -8.51 -15.84
C ILE A 26 -2.90 -7.12 -16.29
N THR A 27 -4.20 -6.86 -16.24
CA THR A 27 -4.82 -5.61 -16.69
C THR A 27 -5.76 -5.09 -15.62
N HIS A 28 -5.53 -3.84 -15.16
CA HIS A 28 -6.41 -3.18 -14.21
C HIS A 28 -6.72 -1.74 -14.61
N ASP A 29 -7.88 -1.25 -14.20
CA ASP A 29 -8.23 0.17 -14.24
C ASP A 29 -7.38 0.96 -13.26
N ILE A 30 -6.93 2.13 -13.67
CA ILE A 30 -6.15 3.07 -12.88
C ILE A 30 -6.94 4.36 -12.75
N TYR A 31 -7.06 4.88 -11.53
CA TYR A 31 -7.73 6.13 -11.21
C TYR A 31 -6.71 7.15 -10.72
N ARG A 32 -6.66 8.32 -11.35
CA ARG A 32 -5.68 9.38 -11.04
C ARG A 32 -6.37 10.67 -10.64
N ARG A 33 -5.82 11.38 -9.65
CA ARG A 33 -6.25 12.72 -9.26
C ARG A 33 -5.11 13.50 -8.62
N GLY A 34 -5.10 14.82 -8.82
CA GLY A 34 -4.00 15.70 -8.37
C GLY A 34 -2.91 15.86 -9.43
N SER A 35 -1.87 16.61 -9.10
CA SER A 35 -0.81 16.98 -10.06
C SER A 35 0.59 17.09 -9.45
N GLY A 36 0.76 16.74 -8.19
CA GLY A 36 2.04 16.83 -7.49
C GLY A 36 2.90 15.58 -7.64
N ALA A 37 3.78 15.36 -6.68
CA ALA A 37 4.57 14.13 -6.62
C ALA A 37 3.66 12.90 -6.55
N PRO A 38 3.89 11.85 -7.37
CA PRO A 38 2.97 10.73 -7.46
C PRO A 38 3.06 9.80 -6.25
N VAL A 39 1.89 9.44 -5.70
CA VAL A 39 1.71 8.45 -4.64
C VAL A 39 0.76 7.37 -5.14
N VAL A 40 1.22 6.13 -5.18
CA VAL A 40 0.41 4.95 -5.50
C VAL A 40 -0.29 4.49 -4.24
N LEU A 41 -1.61 4.58 -4.21
CA LEU A 41 -2.46 4.18 -3.09
C LEU A 41 -3.10 2.83 -3.38
N LEU A 42 -2.62 1.79 -2.69
CA LEU A 42 -3.11 0.43 -2.82
C LEU A 42 -4.23 0.17 -1.82
N GLN A 43 -5.36 -0.25 -2.34
CA GLN A 43 -6.57 -0.50 -1.56
C GLN A 43 -6.44 -1.65 -0.56
N GLU A 44 -7.19 -1.60 0.52
CA GLU A 44 -7.40 -2.71 1.45
C GLU A 44 -8.59 -3.60 1.05
N LEU A 45 -8.82 -4.71 1.78
CA LEU A 45 -9.85 -5.71 1.45
C LEU A 45 -11.27 -5.17 1.25
N PRO A 46 -11.76 -4.15 1.99
CA PRO A 46 -13.07 -3.55 1.72
C PRO A 46 -13.21 -2.95 0.32
N GLY A 47 -12.11 -2.76 -0.40
CA GLY A 47 -12.10 -2.18 -1.74
C GLY A 47 -11.85 -0.68 -1.73
N ILE A 48 -12.02 -0.01 -2.88
CA ILE A 48 -11.97 1.44 -2.97
C ILE A 48 -13.35 1.99 -2.56
N GLY A 49 -13.54 2.15 -1.25
CA GLY A 49 -14.74 2.73 -0.65
C GLY A 49 -14.59 4.23 -0.37
N GLN A 50 -15.58 4.80 0.33
CA GLN A 50 -15.58 6.22 0.67
C GLN A 50 -14.37 6.60 1.54
N GLU A 51 -13.97 5.71 2.44
CA GLU A 51 -12.84 5.93 3.35
C GLU A 51 -11.49 5.98 2.60
N THR A 52 -11.33 5.12 1.59
CA THR A 52 -10.16 5.17 0.70
C THR A 52 -10.15 6.44 -0.15
N LEU A 53 -11.32 6.89 -0.62
CA LEU A 53 -11.45 8.15 -1.37
C LEU A 53 -11.17 9.36 -0.47
N SER A 54 -11.60 9.34 0.78
CA SER A 54 -11.28 10.40 1.76
C SER A 54 -9.79 10.49 2.02
N LEU A 55 -9.09 9.35 2.19
CA LEU A 55 -7.64 9.32 2.28
C LEU A 55 -6.97 9.89 1.02
N ALA A 56 -7.47 9.52 -0.16
CA ALA A 56 -6.96 10.06 -1.42
C ALA A 56 -7.17 11.59 -1.51
N ASP A 57 -8.31 12.11 -1.03
CA ASP A 57 -8.58 13.55 -0.97
C ASP A 57 -7.62 14.28 -0.03
N GLU A 58 -7.29 13.70 1.13
CA GLU A 58 -6.27 14.23 2.05
C GLU A 58 -4.90 14.35 1.37
N LEU A 59 -4.47 13.32 0.64
CA LEU A 59 -3.20 13.33 -0.08
C LEU A 59 -3.21 14.35 -1.23
N VAL A 60 -4.30 14.46 -1.99
CA VAL A 60 -4.45 15.46 -3.06
C VAL A 60 -4.43 16.88 -2.48
N ASN A 61 -5.13 17.11 -1.36
CA ASN A 61 -5.13 18.40 -0.66
C ASN A 61 -3.74 18.75 -0.10
N ALA A 62 -2.94 17.76 0.24
CA ALA A 62 -1.54 17.92 0.63
C ALA A 62 -0.58 18.17 -0.56
N GLY A 63 -1.09 18.17 -1.80
CA GLY A 63 -0.33 18.52 -3.00
C GLY A 63 0.27 17.32 -3.74
N PHE A 64 -0.19 16.09 -3.51
CA PHE A 64 0.26 14.90 -4.24
C PHE A 64 -0.66 14.57 -5.43
N GLU A 65 -0.10 13.90 -6.44
CA GLU A 65 -0.90 13.11 -7.38
C GLU A 65 -1.17 11.74 -6.76
N VAL A 66 -2.44 11.36 -6.64
CA VAL A 66 -2.82 10.03 -6.17
C VAL A 66 -3.15 9.13 -7.35
N VAL A 67 -2.52 7.95 -7.38
CA VAL A 67 -2.75 6.91 -8.39
C VAL A 67 -3.26 5.66 -7.70
N MET A 68 -4.51 5.31 -7.96
CA MET A 68 -5.18 4.14 -7.37
C MET A 68 -5.42 3.06 -8.42
N PRO A 69 -4.69 1.94 -8.41
CA PRO A 69 -5.06 0.78 -9.20
C PRO A 69 -6.26 0.07 -8.56
N HIS A 70 -7.26 -0.29 -9.37
CA HIS A 70 -8.42 -1.05 -8.91
C HIS A 70 -8.12 -2.54 -8.97
N LEU A 71 -7.52 -3.07 -7.91
CA LEU A 71 -7.06 -4.45 -7.87
C LEU A 71 -8.19 -5.46 -7.64
N PHE A 72 -9.21 -5.10 -6.87
CA PHE A 72 -10.34 -5.98 -6.55
C PHE A 72 -11.52 -5.21 -5.94
N GLY A 73 -12.68 -5.87 -5.90
CA GLY A 73 -13.87 -5.39 -5.21
C GLY A 73 -14.69 -4.36 -5.98
N PRO A 74 -15.80 -3.89 -5.41
CA PRO A 74 -16.60 -2.83 -6.01
C PRO A 74 -15.95 -1.46 -5.81
N LEU A 75 -16.15 -0.56 -6.78
CA LEU A 75 -15.75 0.83 -6.71
C LEU A 75 -16.80 1.65 -5.92
N GLY A 76 -16.32 2.57 -5.07
CA GLY A 76 -17.16 3.53 -4.36
C GLY A 76 -18.07 2.93 -3.28
N LYS A 77 -17.88 1.66 -2.93
CA LYS A 77 -18.65 0.97 -1.88
C LYS A 77 -17.75 0.08 -1.04
N THR A 78 -17.85 0.22 0.25
CA THR A 78 -17.22 -0.68 1.22
C THR A 78 -18.09 -1.93 1.38
N SER A 79 -17.54 -3.13 1.13
CA SER A 79 -18.25 -4.40 1.31
C SER A 79 -17.31 -5.46 1.88
N ILE A 80 -17.35 -5.63 3.19
CA ILE A 80 -16.48 -6.61 3.89
C ILE A 80 -16.86 -8.05 3.52
N GLY A 81 -18.13 -8.41 3.54
CA GLY A 81 -18.59 -9.80 3.30
C GLY A 81 -18.48 -10.24 1.83
N GLY A 82 -18.84 -9.37 0.88
CA GLY A 82 -18.77 -9.67 -0.56
C GLY A 82 -17.33 -9.74 -1.09
N ASN A 83 -16.42 -8.98 -0.51
CA ASN A 83 -15.02 -8.95 -0.91
C ASN A 83 -14.22 -10.14 -0.37
N LEU A 84 -14.59 -10.68 0.78
CA LEU A 84 -13.99 -11.90 1.31
C LEU A 84 -14.13 -13.09 0.34
N VAL A 85 -15.31 -13.25 -0.25
CA VAL A 85 -15.57 -14.29 -1.27
C VAL A 85 -14.80 -14.00 -2.56
N ARG A 86 -14.69 -12.72 -2.96
CA ARG A 86 -13.94 -12.31 -4.17
C ARG A 86 -12.43 -12.47 -4.00
N VAL A 87 -11.87 -12.16 -2.82
CA VAL A 87 -10.44 -12.43 -2.53
C VAL A 87 -10.14 -13.91 -2.58
N MET A 88 -11.08 -14.78 -2.19
CA MET A 88 -10.93 -16.23 -2.40
C MET A 88 -10.97 -16.61 -3.90
N CYS A 89 -11.72 -15.90 -4.73
CA CYS A 89 -11.73 -16.10 -6.20
C CYS A 89 -10.48 -15.52 -6.86
N LEU A 90 -9.95 -14.41 -6.34
CA LEU A 90 -8.69 -13.79 -6.77
C LEU A 90 -7.44 -14.59 -6.36
N ARG A 91 -7.63 -15.72 -5.68
CA ARG A 91 -6.53 -16.65 -5.30
C ARG A 91 -5.56 -16.96 -6.43
N LYS A 92 -5.93 -16.83 -7.69
CA LYS A 92 -5.00 -17.05 -8.82
C LYS A 92 -4.00 -15.91 -8.99
N GLU A 93 -4.41 -14.65 -8.84
CA GLU A 93 -3.54 -13.47 -8.96
C GLU A 93 -2.79 -13.18 -7.66
N PHE A 94 -3.46 -13.40 -6.51
CA PHE A 94 -2.88 -13.33 -5.17
C PHE A 94 -2.29 -14.68 -4.69
N ARG A 95 -2.26 -15.71 -5.52
CA ARG A 95 -1.98 -17.11 -5.20
C ARG A 95 -0.61 -17.38 -4.60
N LEU A 96 0.20 -16.39 -4.44
CA LEU A 96 1.61 -16.57 -4.16
C LEU A 96 2.13 -15.65 -3.07
N MET A 97 1.41 -15.57 -1.97
CA MET A 97 2.07 -15.29 -0.71
C MET A 97 2.55 -16.61 -0.09
N THR A 98 3.23 -17.44 -0.87
CA THR A 98 4.08 -18.50 -0.36
C THR A 98 5.42 -17.90 -0.02
N SER A 99 6.05 -18.37 1.04
CA SER A 99 7.26 -17.84 1.65
C SER A 99 8.49 -17.67 0.75
N ASP A 100 8.43 -18.03 -0.55
CA ASP A 100 9.60 -18.08 -1.42
C ASP A 100 9.41 -17.45 -2.82
N ARG A 101 8.32 -16.73 -3.09
CA ARG A 101 8.10 -16.12 -4.41
C ARG A 101 7.39 -14.77 -4.31
N SER A 102 7.82 -13.83 -5.15
CA SER A 102 7.12 -12.57 -5.39
C SER A 102 5.68 -12.81 -5.87
N SER A 103 4.74 -12.02 -5.38
CA SER A 103 3.35 -12.08 -5.85
C SER A 103 3.25 -11.47 -7.25
N PRO A 104 2.59 -12.12 -8.24
CA PRO A 104 2.42 -11.55 -9.57
C PRO A 104 1.79 -10.15 -9.56
N ILE A 105 0.87 -9.90 -8.63
CA ILE A 105 0.27 -8.56 -8.49
C ILE A 105 1.25 -7.54 -7.92
N ALA A 106 2.17 -7.94 -7.02
CA ALA A 106 3.23 -7.05 -6.54
C ALA A 106 4.21 -6.69 -7.67
N ASP A 107 4.56 -7.66 -8.53
CA ASP A 107 5.37 -7.41 -9.72
C ASP A 107 4.67 -6.45 -10.69
N TRP A 108 3.37 -6.63 -10.91
CA TRP A 108 2.58 -5.74 -11.74
C TRP A 108 2.53 -4.32 -11.16
N VAL A 109 2.34 -4.16 -9.84
CA VAL A 109 2.39 -2.84 -9.18
C VAL A 109 3.78 -2.21 -9.31
N ARG A 110 4.86 -3.01 -9.23
CA ARG A 110 6.23 -2.54 -9.46
C ARG A 110 6.38 -1.94 -10.87
N LEU A 111 5.85 -2.63 -11.89
CA LEU A 111 5.85 -2.12 -13.26
C LEU A 111 5.00 -0.84 -13.40
N LEU A 112 3.86 -0.75 -12.72
CA LEU A 112 3.06 0.46 -12.66
C LEU A 112 3.85 1.63 -12.03
N CYS A 113 4.56 1.41 -10.93
CA CYS A 113 5.41 2.44 -10.30
C CYS A 113 6.50 2.96 -11.26
N ARG A 114 7.15 2.06 -12.00
CA ARG A 114 8.15 2.42 -13.01
C ARG A 114 7.53 3.25 -14.14
N GLU A 115 6.38 2.83 -14.65
CA GLU A 115 5.63 3.55 -15.70
C GLU A 115 5.25 4.97 -15.23
N ILE A 116 4.74 5.11 -14.00
CA ILE A 116 4.39 6.42 -13.44
C ILE A 116 5.64 7.30 -13.31
N ARG A 117 6.73 6.76 -12.75
CA ARG A 117 8.01 7.47 -12.63
C ARG A 117 8.46 8.03 -13.97
N ASP A 118 8.45 7.17 -15.00
CA ASP A 118 8.95 7.51 -16.33
C ASP A 118 8.02 8.50 -17.05
N GLN A 119 6.70 8.31 -16.96
CA GLN A 119 5.70 9.24 -17.51
C GLN A 119 5.76 10.63 -16.87
N ARG A 120 6.05 10.72 -15.58
CA ARG A 120 6.09 12.00 -14.84
C ARG A 120 7.49 12.63 -14.83
N GLY A 121 8.52 11.93 -15.29
CA GLY A 121 9.90 12.42 -15.25
C GLY A 121 10.43 12.65 -13.83
N VAL A 122 9.88 11.93 -12.84
CA VAL A 122 10.30 12.04 -11.43
C VAL A 122 11.35 11.00 -11.06
N LYS A 123 12.06 11.21 -9.95
CA LYS A 123 13.06 10.24 -9.47
C LYS A 123 12.42 8.93 -9.00
N GLY A 124 11.18 8.98 -8.55
CA GLY A 124 10.41 7.83 -8.10
C GLY A 124 9.09 8.27 -7.46
N VAL A 125 8.31 7.29 -7.03
CA VAL A 125 6.97 7.47 -6.48
C VAL A 125 6.92 7.13 -4.99
N GLY A 126 5.88 7.61 -4.31
CA GLY A 126 5.47 7.09 -3.00
C GLY A 126 4.52 5.90 -3.16
N VAL A 127 4.49 5.01 -2.18
CA VAL A 127 3.54 3.90 -2.12
C VAL A 127 2.90 3.84 -0.75
N ILE A 128 1.57 3.77 -0.70
CA ILE A 128 0.80 3.37 0.50
C ILE A 128 0.16 2.03 0.20
N GLY A 129 0.44 1.04 1.03
CA GLY A 129 -0.29 -0.23 1.05
C GLY A 129 -1.00 -0.40 2.39
N MET A 130 -2.22 -0.96 2.36
CA MET A 130 -3.05 -1.10 3.56
C MET A 130 -3.53 -2.55 3.71
N CYS A 131 -3.51 -3.09 4.92
CA CYS A 131 -3.91 -4.47 5.21
C CYS A 131 -3.12 -5.48 4.33
N LEU A 132 -3.78 -6.24 3.47
CA LEU A 132 -3.15 -7.19 2.55
C LEU A 132 -2.07 -6.51 1.69
N THR A 133 -2.38 -5.36 1.11
CA THR A 133 -1.46 -4.62 0.23
C THR A 133 -0.35 -3.90 0.98
N GLY A 134 -0.46 -3.78 2.30
CA GLY A 134 0.64 -3.32 3.16
C GLY A 134 1.89 -4.20 3.05
N ASN A 135 1.71 -5.51 2.83
CA ASN A 135 2.84 -6.40 2.56
C ASN A 135 3.53 -6.09 1.21
N PHE A 136 2.75 -5.62 0.21
CA PHE A 136 3.34 -5.18 -1.07
C PHE A 136 4.17 -3.91 -0.90
N ALA A 137 3.71 -2.94 -0.10
CA ALA A 137 4.47 -1.72 0.17
C ALA A 137 5.85 -2.03 0.77
N ILE A 138 5.95 -3.02 1.67
CA ILE A 138 7.22 -3.49 2.25
C ILE A 138 8.15 -4.09 1.17
N GLN A 139 7.59 -4.80 0.20
CA GLN A 139 8.37 -5.40 -0.90
C GLN A 139 8.75 -4.37 -1.97
N LEU A 140 7.83 -3.45 -2.29
CA LEU A 140 8.01 -2.46 -3.36
C LEU A 140 9.11 -1.44 -3.07
N ILE A 141 9.43 -1.16 -1.80
CA ILE A 141 10.51 -0.23 -1.44
C ILE A 141 11.88 -0.67 -1.96
N GLY A 142 12.05 -1.96 -2.23
CA GLY A 142 13.24 -2.51 -2.86
C GLY A 142 13.45 -2.06 -4.31
N ASP A 143 12.42 -1.54 -4.99
CA ASP A 143 12.50 -1.09 -6.38
C ASP A 143 12.97 0.36 -6.50
N ASP A 144 13.80 0.66 -7.50
CA ASP A 144 14.37 2.00 -7.73
C ASP A 144 13.30 3.05 -8.04
N SER A 145 12.14 2.63 -8.57
CA SER A 145 11.02 3.52 -8.85
C SER A 145 10.26 3.96 -7.60
N VAL A 146 10.47 3.34 -6.43
CA VAL A 146 9.78 3.66 -5.18
C VAL A 146 10.76 4.34 -4.22
N LEU A 147 10.57 5.60 -3.91
CA LEU A 147 11.44 6.36 -2.99
C LEU A 147 10.98 6.29 -1.55
N ALA A 148 9.68 6.18 -1.32
CA ALA A 148 9.09 6.19 0.00
C ALA A 148 7.92 5.20 0.07
N ALA A 149 7.83 4.40 1.14
CA ALA A 149 6.76 3.44 1.32
C ALA A 149 6.15 3.51 2.72
N VAL A 150 4.84 3.39 2.76
CA VAL A 150 4.05 3.28 3.99
C VAL A 150 3.26 1.97 3.94
N ALA A 151 3.49 1.11 4.92
CA ALA A 151 2.70 -0.09 5.14
C ALA A 151 1.75 0.14 6.32
N SER A 152 0.51 0.51 6.03
CA SER A 152 -0.49 0.67 7.06
C SER A 152 -1.08 -0.70 7.40
N GLN A 153 -1.03 -1.08 8.67
CA GLN A 153 -1.51 -2.36 9.23
C GLN A 153 -1.27 -3.59 8.30
N PRO A 154 -0.03 -3.90 7.91
CA PRO A 154 0.25 -5.00 7.00
C PRO A 154 -0.22 -6.33 7.61
N ALA A 155 -1.20 -6.97 6.96
CA ALA A 155 -1.84 -8.15 7.49
C ALA A 155 -2.13 -9.20 6.42
N MET A 156 -2.20 -10.47 6.87
CA MET A 156 -2.71 -11.58 6.07
C MET A 156 -4.02 -12.07 6.70
N PRO A 157 -5.13 -12.07 5.95
CA PRO A 157 -6.44 -12.27 6.55
C PRO A 157 -6.69 -13.69 7.07
N PHE A 158 -5.95 -14.72 6.61
CA PHE A 158 -6.35 -16.11 6.86
C PHE A 158 -5.27 -17.06 7.32
N PHE A 159 -3.98 -16.83 7.01
CA PHE A 159 -2.91 -17.78 7.33
C PHE A 159 -1.61 -17.06 7.64
N LYS A 160 -0.85 -17.59 8.60
CA LYS A 160 0.53 -17.16 8.88
C LYS A 160 0.63 -15.63 9.09
N GLN A 161 -0.28 -15.09 9.89
CA GLN A 161 -0.39 -13.64 10.12
C GLN A 161 0.91 -13.00 10.63
N GLY A 162 1.75 -13.76 11.31
CA GLY A 162 3.05 -13.31 11.81
C GLY A 162 4.20 -13.36 10.80
N GLU A 163 4.00 -13.85 9.56
CA GLU A 163 5.07 -13.97 8.56
C GLU A 163 5.13 -12.77 7.60
N LEU A 164 6.31 -12.51 7.02
CA LEU A 164 6.51 -11.41 6.07
C LEU A 164 6.00 -11.70 4.66
N HIS A 165 5.93 -12.97 4.27
CA HIS A 165 5.54 -13.39 2.92
C HIS A 165 6.42 -12.77 1.81
N MET A 166 7.71 -12.67 2.06
CA MET A 166 8.74 -12.21 1.14
C MET A 166 9.83 -13.28 1.00
N SER A 167 10.47 -13.35 -0.16
CA SER A 167 11.67 -14.15 -0.32
C SER A 167 12.86 -13.52 0.43
N SER A 168 13.90 -14.31 0.70
CA SER A 168 15.14 -13.79 1.30
C SER A 168 15.77 -12.72 0.43
N ASP A 169 15.72 -12.90 -0.90
CA ASP A 169 16.27 -11.94 -1.87
C ASP A 169 15.49 -10.62 -1.87
N ASP A 170 14.13 -10.68 -1.78
CA ASP A 170 13.30 -9.47 -1.66
C ASP A 170 13.58 -8.73 -0.35
N ILE A 171 13.81 -9.45 0.76
CA ILE A 171 14.16 -8.84 2.05
C ILE A 171 15.52 -8.13 1.93
N GLU A 172 16.52 -8.80 1.38
CA GLU A 172 17.87 -8.23 1.20
C GLU A 172 17.83 -7.01 0.27
N GLN A 173 17.14 -7.11 -0.86
CA GLN A 173 16.96 -5.98 -1.77
C GLN A 173 16.28 -4.79 -1.09
N SER A 174 15.22 -5.03 -0.30
CA SER A 174 14.53 -3.98 0.45
C SER A 174 15.41 -3.38 1.55
N ARG A 175 16.22 -4.18 2.25
CA ARG A 175 17.21 -3.68 3.24
C ARG A 175 18.22 -2.74 2.59
N ASN A 176 18.84 -3.17 1.49
CA ASN A 176 19.83 -2.39 0.76
C ASN A 176 19.23 -1.07 0.24
N ALA A 177 18.00 -1.12 -0.26
CA ALA A 177 17.28 0.07 -0.70
C ALA A 177 17.01 1.04 0.46
N LEU A 178 16.57 0.54 1.62
CA LEU A 178 16.27 1.35 2.80
C LEU A 178 17.52 1.97 3.44
N ASP A 179 18.69 1.33 3.33
CA ASP A 179 19.98 1.91 3.75
C ASP A 179 20.33 3.18 2.97
N VAL A 180 19.83 3.30 1.74
CA VAL A 180 20.05 4.48 0.87
C VAL A 180 18.91 5.48 0.95
N LYS A 181 17.65 4.99 0.95
CA LYS A 181 16.44 5.83 0.87
C LYS A 181 15.99 6.37 2.23
N GLY A 182 16.48 5.78 3.32
CA GLY A 182 16.01 6.02 4.67
C GLY A 182 14.82 5.13 5.06
N PRO A 183 14.39 5.20 6.33
CA PRO A 183 13.42 4.26 6.88
C PRO A 183 12.01 4.46 6.32
N MET A 184 11.36 3.34 5.93
CA MET A 184 9.94 3.33 5.62
C MET A 184 9.07 3.43 6.88
N ARG A 185 7.77 3.70 6.71
CA ARG A 185 6.79 3.76 7.81
C ARG A 185 5.93 2.50 7.84
N VAL A 186 5.72 1.98 9.05
CA VAL A 186 4.73 0.93 9.32
C VAL A 186 3.78 1.43 10.38
N LEU A 187 2.48 1.41 10.12
CA LEU A 187 1.44 1.88 11.04
C LEU A 187 0.63 0.68 11.54
N ARG A 188 0.27 0.67 12.82
CA ARG A 188 -0.68 -0.32 13.36
C ARG A 188 -1.28 0.17 14.68
N PHE A 189 -2.43 -0.38 15.03
CA PHE A 189 -2.91 -0.25 16.42
C PHE A 189 -2.19 -1.24 17.34
N GLU A 190 -2.03 -0.84 18.59
CA GLU A 190 -1.40 -1.66 19.64
C GLU A 190 -2.08 -3.04 19.76
N ASN A 191 -3.43 -3.04 19.76
CA ASN A 191 -4.26 -4.24 19.88
C ASN A 191 -4.96 -4.61 18.56
N ASP A 192 -4.25 -4.49 17.43
CA ASP A 192 -4.75 -4.88 16.11
C ASP A 192 -4.94 -6.40 16.05
N PRO A 193 -6.16 -6.91 15.75
CA PRO A 193 -6.43 -8.35 15.72
C PRO A 193 -5.84 -9.07 14.49
N MET A 194 -5.43 -8.36 13.45
CA MET A 194 -4.91 -8.90 12.19
C MET A 194 -3.44 -8.56 11.96
N CYS A 195 -3.05 -7.30 12.17
CA CYS A 195 -1.64 -6.88 12.20
C CYS A 195 -1.08 -7.07 13.60
N THR A 196 -0.84 -8.33 13.95
CA THR A 196 -0.48 -8.74 15.32
C THR A 196 0.91 -8.27 15.75
N GLN A 197 1.19 -8.36 17.04
CA GLN A 197 2.53 -8.08 17.58
C GLN A 197 3.58 -9.03 17.01
N GLU A 198 3.21 -10.28 16.67
CA GLU A 198 4.11 -11.23 16.01
C GLU A 198 4.50 -10.74 14.63
N LYS A 199 3.58 -10.12 13.87
CA LYS A 199 3.88 -9.48 12.59
C LYS A 199 4.88 -8.34 12.77
N SER A 200 4.63 -7.45 13.73
CA SER A 200 5.55 -6.35 14.08
C SER A 200 6.95 -6.88 14.40
N LYS A 201 7.05 -7.87 15.30
CA LYS A 201 8.34 -8.52 15.62
C LYS A 201 9.02 -9.13 14.42
N CYS A 202 8.25 -9.74 13.51
CA CYS A 202 8.79 -10.33 12.29
C CYS A 202 9.38 -9.25 11.36
N VAL A 203 8.67 -8.14 11.17
CA VAL A 203 9.16 -6.97 10.42
C VAL A 203 10.44 -6.42 11.04
N HIS A 204 10.44 -6.16 12.34
CA HIS A 204 11.64 -5.66 13.04
C HIS A 204 12.83 -6.60 12.92
N ARG A 205 12.62 -7.91 13.08
CA ARG A 205 13.69 -8.91 12.93
C ARG A 205 14.24 -8.93 11.52
N ALA A 206 13.39 -8.77 10.50
CA ALA A 206 13.84 -8.80 9.12
C ALA A 206 14.60 -7.55 8.68
N PHE A 207 14.28 -6.38 9.27
CA PHE A 207 14.81 -5.10 8.77
C PHE A 207 15.71 -4.35 9.75
N ASN A 208 15.52 -4.51 11.07
CA ASN A 208 16.19 -3.71 12.10
C ASN A 208 17.10 -4.54 13.02
N ASP A 209 17.42 -5.80 12.70
CA ASP A 209 18.13 -6.75 13.57
C ASP A 209 19.61 -6.42 13.80
N ASP A 210 20.21 -5.62 12.91
CA ASP A 210 21.61 -5.22 12.93
C ASP A 210 21.84 -3.84 13.57
N GLY A 211 20.81 -3.25 14.17
CA GLY A 211 20.85 -1.92 14.80
C GLY A 211 20.58 -0.74 13.86
N ASN A 212 20.48 -0.97 12.53
CA ASN A 212 20.04 0.05 11.59
C ASN A 212 18.51 0.14 11.60
N ILE A 213 17.98 1.35 11.66
CA ILE A 213 16.53 1.59 11.62
C ILE A 213 16.10 1.76 10.17
N ARG A 214 15.64 0.68 9.55
CA ARG A 214 15.10 0.65 8.18
C ARG A 214 13.58 0.72 8.15
N VAL A 215 12.94 0.29 9.24
CA VAL A 215 11.48 0.37 9.43
C VAL A 215 11.21 1.13 10.71
N GLN A 216 10.50 2.25 10.58
CA GLN A 216 9.99 3.01 11.71
C GLN A 216 8.52 2.64 11.91
N GLU A 217 8.23 1.90 12.98
CA GLU A 217 6.86 1.54 13.34
C GLU A 217 6.24 2.67 14.17
N ILE A 218 5.02 3.06 13.80
CA ILE A 218 4.14 3.96 14.53
C ILE A 218 2.99 3.13 15.09
N THR A 219 3.08 2.79 16.36
CA THR A 219 2.06 2.04 17.08
C THR A 219 1.06 2.99 17.72
N LEU A 220 -0.20 2.93 17.31
CA LEU A 220 -1.28 3.77 17.83
C LEU A 220 -1.93 3.09 19.05
N PRO A 221 -2.30 3.85 20.07
CA PRO A 221 -2.97 3.30 21.25
C PRO A 221 -4.35 2.75 20.90
N GLY A 222 -4.79 1.75 21.65
CA GLY A 222 -6.13 1.20 21.55
C GLY A 222 -6.25 0.03 20.58
N ARG A 223 -7.49 -0.21 20.13
CA ARG A 223 -7.86 -1.35 19.28
C ARG A 223 -8.49 -0.85 17.99
N GLY A 224 -8.04 -1.37 16.87
CA GLY A 224 -8.52 -1.08 15.52
C GLY A 224 -7.72 -1.88 14.51
N HIS A 225 -7.96 -1.65 13.23
CA HIS A 225 -7.18 -2.25 12.15
C HIS A 225 -6.87 -1.24 11.05
N SER A 226 -7.88 -0.57 10.50
CA SER A 226 -7.75 0.29 9.31
C SER A 226 -7.35 1.72 9.68
N VAL A 227 -6.07 1.93 10.04
CA VAL A 227 -5.53 3.18 10.63
C VAL A 227 -5.85 4.42 9.81
N LEU A 228 -5.72 4.36 8.48
CA LEU A 228 -5.87 5.51 7.59
C LEU A 228 -7.25 5.59 6.90
N THR A 229 -8.15 4.64 7.19
CA THR A 229 -9.44 4.51 6.52
C THR A 229 -10.58 4.27 7.52
N LEU A 230 -11.07 3.03 7.71
CA LEU A 230 -12.28 2.72 8.49
C LEU A 230 -12.21 3.13 9.97
N ASP A 231 -11.04 3.06 10.59
CA ASP A 231 -10.83 3.48 11.99
C ASP A 231 -10.20 4.88 12.09
N PHE A 232 -10.12 5.62 10.97
CA PHE A 232 -9.59 6.97 10.95
C PHE A 232 -10.59 7.96 11.57
N VAL A 233 -10.08 8.81 12.44
CA VAL A 233 -10.83 9.89 13.08
C VAL A 233 -10.15 11.22 12.73
N ASP A 234 -10.85 12.05 11.96
CA ASP A 234 -10.39 13.38 11.57
C ASP A 234 -10.65 14.39 12.70
N GLN A 235 -9.80 14.31 13.72
CA GLN A 235 -9.81 15.24 14.84
C GLN A 235 -8.39 15.59 15.25
N SER A 236 -8.09 16.87 15.41
CA SER A 236 -6.79 17.34 15.87
C SER A 236 -6.39 16.69 17.21
N GLY A 237 -5.16 16.17 17.30
CA GLY A 237 -4.66 15.45 18.45
C GLY A 237 -5.12 13.98 18.55
N HIS A 238 -5.97 13.51 17.62
CA HIS A 238 -6.32 12.10 17.60
C HIS A 238 -5.16 11.28 16.98
N PRO A 239 -4.78 10.11 17.54
CA PRO A 239 -3.62 9.34 17.08
C PRO A 239 -3.63 8.98 15.60
N THR A 240 -4.81 8.70 15.02
CA THR A 240 -4.92 8.39 13.57
C THR A 240 -4.73 9.62 12.70
N ARG A 241 -5.15 10.83 13.16
CA ARG A 241 -4.88 12.08 12.45
C ARG A 241 -3.38 12.40 12.47
N GLU A 242 -2.74 12.27 13.62
CA GLU A 242 -1.29 12.45 13.77
C GLU A 242 -0.50 11.45 12.90
N ALA A 243 -1.00 10.20 12.79
CA ALA A 243 -0.40 9.21 11.92
C ALA A 243 -0.50 9.60 10.44
N LEU A 244 -1.64 10.12 9.97
CA LEU A 244 -1.79 10.62 8.61
C LEU A 244 -0.91 11.85 8.37
N ASP A 245 -0.83 12.78 9.31
CA ASP A 245 0.04 13.96 9.21
C ASP A 245 1.51 13.55 9.09
N ASN A 246 1.93 12.53 9.85
CA ASN A 246 3.27 11.95 9.73
C ASN A 246 3.51 11.32 8.34
N VAL A 247 2.53 10.62 7.78
CA VAL A 247 2.62 10.04 6.42
C VAL A 247 2.78 11.14 5.37
N ILE A 248 1.98 12.21 5.45
CA ILE A 248 2.06 13.36 4.55
C ILE A 248 3.43 14.03 4.65
N GLN A 249 3.92 14.29 5.86
CA GLN A 249 5.24 14.87 6.08
C GLN A 249 6.35 13.96 5.54
N TYR A 250 6.25 12.65 5.75
CA TYR A 250 7.21 11.67 5.26
C TYR A 250 7.31 11.72 3.73
N PHE A 251 6.19 11.67 3.01
CA PHE A 251 6.20 11.81 1.56
C PHE A 251 6.72 13.17 1.10
N SER A 252 6.32 14.27 1.74
CA SER A 252 6.80 15.61 1.39
C SER A 252 8.32 15.76 1.52
N SER A 253 8.95 14.98 2.42
CA SER A 253 10.40 15.01 2.60
C SER A 253 11.17 14.09 1.63
N HIS A 254 10.52 13.11 1.00
CA HIS A 254 11.17 12.11 0.15
C HIS A 254 10.82 12.24 -1.34
N LEU A 255 9.69 12.85 -1.66
CA LEU A 255 9.20 12.95 -3.03
C LEU A 255 9.36 14.38 -3.56
N SER A 256 9.75 14.48 -4.81
CA SER A 256 9.80 15.76 -5.53
C SER A 256 8.64 15.82 -6.54
N PRO A 257 8.04 17.01 -6.74
CA PRO A 257 7.03 17.17 -7.79
C PRO A 257 7.65 16.93 -9.19
N PRO A 258 6.81 16.65 -10.20
CA PRO A 258 7.25 16.61 -11.60
C PRO A 258 7.94 17.91 -12.00
N ILE A 259 8.95 17.80 -12.86
CA ILE A 259 9.68 18.96 -13.46
C ILE A 259 8.85 19.61 -14.53
#